data_c56625056b34e2a9dcc79094d373f015
#
_entry.id   c56625056b34e2a9dcc79094d373f015
#
_cell.length_a   1.000
_cell.length_b   1.000
_cell.length_c   1.000
_cell.angle_alpha   90.00
_cell.angle_beta   90.00
_cell.angle_gamma   90.00
#
_symmetry.space_group_name_H-M   'P 1'
#
loop_
_entity.id
_entity.type
_entity.pdbx_description
1 polymer ?
#
loop_
_entity_poly.entity_id
_entity_poly.type
_entity_poly.pdbx_seq_one_letter_code
_entity_poly.pdbx_strand_id
1 'polypeptide(L)'
;MVDYIPEKGDIIHLNFDPSLGHEQKGNRYAIVVSHYIFNKKTGMCFAIPISSKCKGYPTQVPVKVGRIKGCALIDQLKSIDYKARNVVFKKKLPQEQLDEILDIIETVIFS
;
A
#
# COMPACT_ATOMS: atom_id res chain seq x y z
N MET A 1 1.98 5.30 25.49
CA MET A 1 2.37 4.91 24.14
C MET A 1 1.26 5.26 23.17
N VAL A 2 1.60 5.92 22.07
CA VAL A 2 0.62 6.29 21.05
C VAL A 2 0.64 5.24 19.94
N ASP A 3 -0.53 4.69 19.65
CA ASP A 3 -0.65 3.73 18.55
C ASP A 3 -0.42 4.42 17.20
N TYR A 4 0.29 3.73 16.33
CA TYR A 4 0.51 4.23 14.98
C TYR A 4 -0.80 4.21 14.18
N ILE A 5 -1.13 5.33 13.57
CA ILE A 5 -2.25 5.45 12.64
C ILE A 5 -1.66 5.78 11.27
N PRO A 6 -1.88 4.93 10.25
CA PRO A 6 -1.32 5.18 8.92
C PRO A 6 -1.83 6.47 8.28
N GLU A 7 -0.95 7.12 7.53
CA GLU A 7 -1.27 8.29 6.72
C GLU A 7 -1.10 7.95 5.25
N LYS A 8 -1.87 8.61 4.40
CA LYS A 8 -1.73 8.46 2.94
C LYS A 8 -0.28 8.74 2.54
N GLY A 9 0.31 7.83 1.77
CA GLY A 9 1.69 7.92 1.34
C GLY A 9 2.69 7.22 2.24
N ASP A 10 2.24 6.68 3.37
CA ASP A 10 3.13 5.87 4.22
C ASP A 10 3.45 4.54 3.55
N ILE A 11 4.73 4.17 3.59
CA ILE A 11 5.15 2.81 3.27
C ILE A 11 5.20 2.04 4.58
N ILE A 12 4.44 0.97 4.65
CA ILE A 12 4.33 0.11 5.83
C ILE A 12 4.81 -1.28 5.50
N HIS A 13 5.16 -2.03 6.53
CA HIS A 13 5.51 -3.45 6.42
C HIS A 13 4.49 -4.27 7.20
N LEU A 14 4.00 -5.35 6.60
CA LEU A 14 3.01 -6.22 7.25
C LEU A 14 3.04 -7.60 6.61
N ASN A 15 2.35 -8.53 7.27
CA ASN A 15 2.12 -9.86 6.73
C ASN A 15 0.73 -9.89 6.09
N PHE A 16 0.67 -10.25 4.80
CA PHE A 16 -0.58 -10.35 4.05
C PHE A 16 -1.30 -11.68 4.20
N ASP A 17 -0.69 -12.66 4.85
CA ASP A 17 -1.35 -13.94 5.07
C ASP A 17 -2.53 -13.81 6.06
N PRO A 18 -3.59 -14.63 5.92
CA PRO A 18 -3.81 -15.57 4.83
C PRO A 18 -4.23 -14.89 3.52
N SER A 19 -3.73 -15.42 2.39
CA SER A 19 -4.07 -14.93 1.06
C SER A 19 -4.46 -16.10 0.17
N LEU A 20 -5.29 -15.83 -0.83
CA LEU A 20 -5.83 -16.86 -1.72
C LEU A 20 -5.45 -16.57 -3.17
N GLY A 21 -5.14 -17.63 -3.91
CA GLY A 21 -4.89 -17.56 -5.34
C GLY A 21 -3.76 -16.63 -5.71
N HIS A 22 -4.05 -15.62 -6.53
CA HIS A 22 -3.06 -14.68 -7.05
C HIS A 22 -2.78 -13.47 -6.15
N GLU A 23 -3.40 -13.41 -4.97
CA GLU A 23 -3.14 -12.34 -4.01
C GLU A 23 -1.72 -12.43 -3.47
N GLN A 24 -1.14 -11.28 -3.12
CA GLN A 24 0.18 -11.22 -2.51
C GLN A 24 0.18 -11.95 -1.16
N LYS A 25 1.27 -12.66 -0.88
CA LYS A 25 1.41 -13.49 0.31
C LYS A 25 2.62 -13.09 1.14
N GLY A 26 2.57 -13.42 2.43
CA GLY A 26 3.70 -13.26 3.34
C GLY A 26 3.99 -11.83 3.69
N ASN A 27 5.21 -11.60 4.20
CA ASN A 27 5.67 -10.28 4.63
C ASN A 27 6.01 -9.42 3.42
N ARG A 28 5.41 -8.23 3.36
CA ARG A 28 5.57 -7.32 2.22
C ARG A 28 5.54 -5.88 2.69
N TYR A 29 6.11 -5.00 1.86
CA TYR A 29 5.86 -3.58 1.96
C TYR A 29 4.56 -3.24 1.26
N ALA A 30 3.88 -2.21 1.74
CA ALA A 30 2.66 -1.71 1.13
C ALA A 30 2.60 -0.20 1.24
N ILE A 31 1.83 0.43 0.36
CA ILE A 31 1.65 1.88 0.35
C ILE A 31 0.23 2.17 0.79
N VAL A 32 0.09 2.99 1.82
CA VAL A 32 -1.21 3.45 2.31
C VAL A 32 -1.75 4.52 1.35
N VAL A 33 -2.96 4.33 0.87
CA VAL A 33 -3.59 5.26 -0.08
C VAL A 33 -4.85 5.93 0.46
N SER A 34 -5.28 5.58 1.66
CA SER A 34 -6.44 6.20 2.31
C SER A 34 -6.02 7.28 3.28
N HIS A 35 -6.91 8.27 3.46
CA HIS A 35 -6.65 9.44 4.29
C HIS A 35 -6.58 9.10 5.78
N TYR A 36 -5.71 9.81 6.50
CA TYR A 36 -5.50 9.65 7.95
C TYR A 36 -6.81 9.67 8.75
N ILE A 37 -7.70 10.62 8.47
CA ILE A 37 -8.96 10.76 9.22
C ILE A 37 -9.82 9.51 9.04
N PHE A 38 -9.92 8.99 7.81
CA PHE A 38 -10.63 7.74 7.54
C PHE A 38 -9.98 6.59 8.31
N ASN A 39 -8.67 6.48 8.27
CA ASN A 39 -7.93 5.40 8.93
C ASN A 39 -8.16 5.43 10.44
N LYS A 40 -8.11 6.63 11.02
CA LYS A 40 -8.31 6.81 12.45
C LYS A 40 -9.72 6.45 12.89
N LYS A 41 -10.73 6.87 12.13
CA LYS A 41 -12.14 6.63 12.48
C LYS A 41 -12.57 5.19 12.31
N THR A 42 -12.04 4.50 11.32
CA THR A 42 -12.46 3.13 10.99
C THR A 42 -11.60 2.04 11.61
N GLY A 43 -10.35 2.36 11.99
CA GLY A 43 -9.38 1.35 12.38
C GLY A 43 -8.86 0.53 11.20
N MET A 44 -9.20 0.94 9.98
CA MET A 44 -8.80 0.28 8.74
C MET A 44 -8.03 1.24 7.86
N CYS A 45 -7.26 0.74 6.91
CA CYS A 45 -6.70 1.56 5.85
C CYS A 45 -6.71 0.79 4.54
N PHE A 46 -6.70 1.51 3.43
CA PHE A 46 -6.52 0.90 2.12
C PHE A 46 -5.05 0.95 1.76
N ALA A 47 -4.49 -0.17 1.36
CA ALA A 47 -3.08 -0.26 1.03
C ALA A 47 -2.86 -1.10 -0.23
N ILE A 48 -1.75 -0.81 -0.90
CA ILE A 48 -1.36 -1.48 -2.14
C ILE A 48 -0.03 -2.18 -1.89
N PRO A 49 0.06 -3.49 -2.12
CA PRO A 49 1.32 -4.20 -1.91
C PRO A 49 2.38 -3.79 -2.93
N ILE A 50 3.64 -3.84 -2.50
CA ILE A 50 4.80 -3.63 -3.36
C ILE A 50 5.43 -4.98 -3.64
N SER A 51 5.57 -5.32 -4.90
CA SER A 51 6.20 -6.57 -5.33
C SER A 51 7.56 -6.29 -5.95
N SER A 52 8.53 -7.16 -5.67
CA SER A 52 9.83 -7.09 -6.34
C SER A 52 9.76 -7.61 -7.79
N LYS A 53 8.66 -8.26 -8.15
CA LYS A 53 8.45 -8.82 -9.50
C LYS A 53 7.56 -7.90 -10.31
N CYS A 54 8.16 -7.11 -11.19
CA CYS A 54 7.43 -6.17 -12.04
C CYS A 54 7.26 -6.80 -13.44
N LYS A 55 6.01 -6.85 -13.91
CA LYS A 55 5.69 -7.46 -15.22
C LYS A 55 5.34 -6.43 -16.30
N GLY A 56 5.41 -5.14 -15.95
CA GLY A 56 5.15 -4.08 -16.93
C GLY A 56 3.68 -3.85 -17.24
N TYR A 57 2.75 -4.36 -16.43
CA TYR A 57 1.33 -4.10 -16.63
C TYR A 57 1.00 -2.63 -16.32
N PRO A 58 -0.01 -2.05 -16.98
CA PRO A 58 -0.40 -0.66 -16.72
C PRO A 58 -0.79 -0.37 -15.27
N THR A 59 -1.24 -1.38 -14.52
CA THR A 59 -1.60 -1.25 -13.11
C THR A 59 -0.42 -1.46 -12.16
N GLN A 60 0.80 -1.60 -12.68
CA GLN A 60 2.00 -1.76 -11.87
C GLN A 60 2.84 -0.49 -11.98
N VAL A 61 2.97 0.24 -10.88
CA VAL A 61 3.70 1.50 -10.83
C VAL A 61 5.04 1.30 -10.17
N PRO A 62 6.16 1.61 -10.84
CA PRO A 62 7.48 1.49 -10.24
C PRO A 62 7.60 2.35 -8.97
N VAL A 63 8.19 1.78 -7.94
CA VAL A 63 8.41 2.44 -6.65
C VAL A 63 9.87 2.27 -6.26
N LYS A 64 10.50 3.37 -5.85
CA LYS A 64 11.85 3.33 -5.32
C LYS A 64 12.03 4.37 -4.23
N VAL A 65 12.28 3.89 -3.00
CA VAL A 65 12.55 4.75 -1.84
C VAL A 65 13.64 4.09 -1.02
N GLY A 66 14.85 4.64 -1.07
CA GLY A 66 15.98 4.02 -0.40
C GLY A 66 16.24 2.62 -0.94
N ARG A 67 16.20 1.63 -0.03
CA ARG A 67 16.39 0.23 -0.41
C ARG A 67 15.09 -0.46 -0.83
N ILE A 68 13.96 0.20 -0.64
CA ILE A 68 12.66 -0.35 -1.04
C ILE A 68 12.49 -0.10 -2.54
N LYS A 69 12.44 -1.18 -3.30
CA LYS A 69 12.34 -1.11 -4.77
C LYS A 69 11.42 -2.20 -5.28
N GLY A 70 10.53 -1.84 -6.18
CA GLY A 70 9.60 -2.78 -6.79
C GLY A 70 8.51 -2.07 -7.55
N CYS A 71 7.35 -2.70 -7.63
CA CYS A 71 6.18 -2.11 -8.26
C CYS A 71 4.99 -2.17 -7.31
N ALA A 72 4.26 -1.07 -7.21
CA ALA A 72 2.98 -1.03 -6.53
C ALA A 72 1.95 -1.75 -7.39
N LEU A 73 1.29 -2.75 -6.82
CA LEU A 73 0.29 -3.56 -7.53
C LEU A 73 -1.10 -2.98 -7.28
N ILE A 74 -1.52 -2.04 -8.11
CA ILE A 74 -2.77 -1.30 -7.89
C ILE A 74 -3.99 -2.23 -7.95
N ASP A 75 -3.97 -3.24 -8.80
CA ASP A 75 -5.05 -4.23 -8.89
C ASP A 75 -5.20 -5.09 -7.65
N GLN A 76 -4.26 -5.01 -6.71
CA GLN A 76 -4.33 -5.72 -5.43
C GLN A 76 -4.56 -4.79 -4.24
N LEU A 77 -5.15 -3.63 -4.49
CA LEU A 77 -5.56 -2.73 -3.42
C LEU A 77 -6.46 -3.48 -2.43
N LYS A 78 -6.15 -3.36 -1.14
CA LYS A 78 -6.81 -4.14 -0.10
C LYS A 78 -7.10 -3.29 1.12
N SER A 79 -8.22 -3.57 1.77
CA SER A 79 -8.54 -3.02 3.07
C SER A 79 -7.83 -3.82 4.15
N ILE A 80 -7.15 -3.13 5.07
CA ILE A 80 -6.30 -3.75 6.08
C ILE A 80 -6.70 -3.24 7.46
N ASP A 81 -6.87 -4.17 8.41
CA ASP A 81 -6.94 -3.84 9.83
C ASP A 81 -5.51 -3.66 10.31
N TYR A 82 -5.03 -2.40 10.31
CA TYR A 82 -3.61 -2.12 10.53
C TYR A 82 -3.14 -2.46 11.94
N LYS A 83 -4.01 -2.43 12.92
CA LYS A 83 -3.65 -2.77 14.29
C LYS A 83 -3.58 -4.29 14.46
N ALA A 84 -4.58 -5.03 13.97
CA ALA A 84 -4.60 -6.48 14.05
C ALA A 84 -3.44 -7.12 13.28
N ARG A 85 -3.03 -6.52 12.18
CA ARG A 85 -1.91 -7.02 11.38
C ARG A 85 -0.55 -6.48 11.82
N ASN A 86 -0.51 -5.69 12.89
CA ASN A 86 0.74 -5.16 13.45
C ASN A 86 1.61 -4.46 12.39
N VAL A 87 1.00 -3.58 11.60
CA VAL A 87 1.75 -2.86 10.58
C VAL A 87 2.81 -1.97 11.20
N VAL A 88 3.95 -1.84 10.54
CA VAL A 88 5.08 -1.04 10.98
C VAL A 88 5.38 0.02 9.92
N PHE A 89 5.44 1.27 10.34
CA PHE A 89 5.85 2.36 9.45
C PHE A 89 7.31 2.19 9.05
N LYS A 90 7.60 2.39 7.77
CA LYS A 90 8.97 2.33 7.25
C LYS A 90 9.47 3.64 6.69
N LYS A 91 8.79 4.22 5.72
CA LYS A 91 9.19 5.45 5.04
C LYS A 91 7.99 6.17 4.46
N LYS A 92 8.16 7.43 4.10
CA LYS A 92 7.20 8.17 3.30
C LYS A 92 7.51 7.97 1.82
N LEU A 93 6.49 7.68 1.03
CA LEU A 93 6.62 7.63 -0.41
C LEU A 93 6.78 9.05 -0.96
N PRO A 94 7.71 9.32 -1.88
CA PRO A 94 7.80 10.62 -2.52
C PRO A 94 6.48 11.01 -3.18
N GLN A 95 6.11 12.29 -3.08
CA GLN A 95 4.82 12.77 -3.57
C GLN A 95 4.58 12.47 -5.05
N GLU A 96 5.62 12.56 -5.89
CA GLU A 96 5.49 12.26 -7.31
C GLU A 96 5.05 10.82 -7.58
N GLN A 97 5.60 9.88 -6.83
CA GLN A 97 5.23 8.47 -6.97
C GLN A 97 3.82 8.24 -6.42
N LEU A 98 3.46 8.89 -5.33
CA LEU A 98 2.11 8.79 -4.77
C LEU A 98 1.08 9.35 -5.76
N ASP A 99 1.35 10.49 -6.37
CA ASP A 99 0.44 11.11 -7.33
C ASP A 99 0.18 10.18 -8.52
N GLU A 100 1.21 9.54 -9.04
CA GLU A 100 1.08 8.59 -10.13
C GLU A 100 0.19 7.40 -9.74
N ILE A 101 0.37 6.88 -8.53
CA ILE A 101 -0.45 5.77 -8.01
C ILE A 101 -1.91 6.21 -7.89
N LEU A 102 -2.15 7.38 -7.32
CA LEU A 102 -3.51 7.88 -7.12
C LEU A 102 -4.22 8.13 -8.46
N ASP A 103 -3.49 8.62 -9.46
CA ASP A 103 -4.05 8.83 -10.81
C ASP A 103 -4.50 7.51 -11.43
N ILE A 104 -3.73 6.45 -11.28
CA ILE A 104 -4.09 5.14 -11.81
C ILE A 104 -5.28 4.55 -11.05
N ILE A 105 -5.31 4.70 -9.72
CA ILE A 105 -6.47 4.28 -8.93
C ILE A 105 -7.74 4.97 -9.44
N GLU A 106 -7.67 6.27 -9.68
CA GLU A 106 -8.80 7.04 -10.20
C GLU A 106 -9.25 6.48 -11.54
N THR A 107 -8.30 6.22 -12.43
CA THR A 107 -8.60 5.66 -13.75
C THR A 107 -9.26 4.29 -13.67
N VAL A 108 -8.75 3.41 -12.82
CA VAL A 108 -9.25 2.04 -12.69
C VAL A 108 -10.64 2.00 -12.06
N ILE A 109 -10.89 2.86 -11.06
CA ILE A 109 -12.13 2.80 -10.28
C ILE A 109 -13.22 3.72 -10.82
N PHE A 110 -12.85 4.91 -11.29
CA PHE A 110 -13.81 5.96 -11.62
C PHE A 110 -13.94 6.29 -13.11
N SER A 111 -13.17 5.64 -13.95
CA SER A 111 -13.28 5.88 -15.40
C SER A 111 -14.17 4.88 -16.09
#